data_a5f25cf484e725548de040ba086d57a1
#
_entry.id   a5f25cf484e725548de040ba086d57a1
#
_cell.length_a   1.000
_cell.length_b   1.000
_cell.length_c   1.000
_cell.angle_alpha   90.00
_cell.angle_beta   90.00
_cell.angle_gamma   90.00
#
_symmetry.space_group_name_H-M   'P 1'
#
loop_
_entity.id
_entity.type
_entity.pdbx_description
1 polymer ?
#
loop_
_entity_poly.entity_id
_entity_poly.type
_entity_poly.pdbx_seq_one_letter_code
_entity_poly.pdbx_strand_id
1 'polypeptide(L)'
;MKFGLAFASSISIDGPATIEICKRAEQAGFESVWGGEHVIRPDNIESAYPYTKDGKIPMEPDTPVPDPLIWLSYAAAVAPTLKLGTCILIVPQRNPLILAKELATLDQLSGGRVELGLGVGWMKEEFDALGVPWPRRGARNDEY
;
A
#
# COMPACT_ATOMS: atom_id res chain seq x y z
N MET A 1 0.13 -17.96 -17.14
CA MET A 1 0.36 -16.53 -16.86
C MET A 1 -0.23 -16.25 -15.49
N LYS A 2 0.42 -15.45 -14.66
CA LYS A 2 -0.06 -15.09 -13.31
C LYS A 2 -0.56 -13.65 -13.33
N PHE A 3 -1.67 -13.39 -12.68
CA PHE A 3 -2.28 -12.06 -12.62
C PHE A 3 -2.46 -11.63 -11.16
N GLY A 4 -2.17 -10.37 -10.87
CA GLY A 4 -2.46 -9.72 -9.60
C GLY A 4 -3.53 -8.65 -9.73
N LEU A 5 -4.35 -8.46 -8.71
CA LEU A 5 -5.32 -7.37 -8.65
C LEU A 5 -4.66 -6.16 -7.99
N ALA A 6 -4.24 -5.18 -8.80
CA ALA A 6 -3.63 -3.95 -8.32
C ALA A 6 -4.67 -3.03 -7.67
N PHE A 7 -4.26 -2.25 -6.68
CA PHE A 7 -5.10 -1.28 -5.94
C PHE A 7 -6.39 -1.89 -5.38
N ALA A 8 -6.36 -3.18 -5.03
CA ALA A 8 -7.52 -3.88 -4.48
C ALA A 8 -8.05 -3.19 -3.20
N SER A 9 -7.16 -2.61 -2.40
CA SER A 9 -7.50 -1.86 -1.19
C SER A 9 -8.30 -0.58 -1.43
N SER A 10 -8.22 -0.01 -2.65
CA SER A 10 -8.93 1.22 -3.02
C SER A 10 -10.32 0.97 -3.61
N ILE A 11 -10.72 -0.28 -3.79
CA ILE A 11 -12.07 -0.63 -4.26
C ILE A 11 -13.10 -0.39 -3.15
N SER A 12 -12.78 -0.79 -1.92
CA SER A 12 -13.62 -0.55 -0.74
C SER A 12 -12.83 -0.75 0.55
N ILE A 13 -13.16 0.04 1.58
CA ILE A 13 -12.70 -0.17 2.97
C ILE A 13 -13.81 -0.76 3.87
N ASP A 14 -15.00 -1.03 3.30
CA ASP A 14 -16.04 -1.75 4.01
C ASP A 14 -15.62 -3.22 4.24
N GLY A 15 -15.72 -3.68 5.48
CA GLY A 15 -15.24 -5.01 5.85
C GLY A 15 -15.88 -6.15 5.07
N PRO A 16 -17.22 -6.27 4.99
CA PRO A 16 -17.91 -7.25 4.16
C PRO A 16 -17.52 -7.19 2.68
N ALA A 17 -17.43 -5.98 2.10
CA ALA A 17 -17.03 -5.82 0.70
C ALA A 17 -15.56 -6.22 0.47
N THR A 18 -14.67 -5.90 1.40
CA THR A 18 -13.25 -6.33 1.34
C THR A 18 -13.14 -7.85 1.34
N ILE A 19 -13.89 -8.53 2.20
CA ILE A 19 -13.94 -10.01 2.22
C ILE A 19 -14.38 -10.55 0.87
N GLU A 20 -15.44 -9.99 0.33
CA GLU A 20 -15.99 -10.43 -0.97
C GLU A 20 -15.00 -10.21 -2.12
N ILE A 21 -14.34 -9.04 -2.17
CA ILE A 21 -13.31 -8.73 -3.17
C ILE A 21 -12.19 -9.77 -3.11
N CYS A 22 -11.64 -10.05 -1.93
CA CYS A 22 -10.54 -11.00 -1.77
C CYS A 22 -10.95 -12.42 -2.16
N LYS A 23 -12.12 -12.88 -1.72
CA LYS A 23 -12.64 -14.22 -2.07
C LYS A 23 -12.91 -14.35 -3.56
N ARG A 24 -13.49 -13.34 -4.20
CA ARG A 24 -13.73 -13.34 -5.65
C ARG A 24 -12.43 -13.30 -6.44
N ALA A 25 -11.44 -12.54 -6.01
CA ALA A 25 -10.13 -12.52 -6.65
C ALA A 25 -9.50 -13.92 -6.61
N GLU A 26 -9.52 -14.59 -5.47
CA GLU A 26 -9.02 -15.95 -5.31
C GLU A 26 -9.77 -16.96 -6.19
N GLN A 27 -11.11 -16.94 -6.16
CA GLN A 27 -11.96 -17.81 -6.98
C GLN A 27 -11.79 -17.58 -8.49
N ALA A 28 -11.52 -16.33 -8.91
CA ALA A 28 -11.24 -15.99 -10.29
C ALA A 28 -9.83 -16.36 -10.75
N GLY A 29 -9.00 -16.90 -9.85
CA GLY A 29 -7.65 -17.39 -10.16
C GLY A 29 -6.59 -16.28 -10.20
N PHE A 30 -6.83 -15.14 -9.56
CA PHE A 30 -5.75 -14.18 -9.31
C PHE A 30 -4.72 -14.80 -8.36
N GLU A 31 -3.43 -14.53 -8.60
CA GLU A 31 -2.34 -14.99 -7.72
C GLU A 31 -2.17 -14.08 -6.50
N SER A 32 -2.49 -12.79 -6.63
CA SER A 32 -2.15 -11.78 -5.63
C SER A 32 -3.14 -10.62 -5.61
N VAL A 33 -3.22 -9.96 -4.45
CA VAL A 33 -3.89 -8.66 -4.27
C VAL A 33 -2.88 -7.63 -3.77
N TRP A 34 -3.05 -6.36 -4.18
CA TRP A 34 -2.08 -5.31 -3.94
C TRP A 34 -2.75 -4.06 -3.38
N GLY A 35 -2.19 -3.54 -2.27
CA GLY A 35 -2.60 -2.29 -1.65
C GLY A 35 -1.60 -1.17 -1.94
N GLY A 36 -2.12 0.04 -2.18
CA GLY A 36 -1.32 1.26 -2.25
C GLY A 36 -1.28 1.98 -0.91
N GLU A 37 -0.40 2.98 -0.80
CA GLU A 37 -0.24 3.78 0.40
C GLU A 37 -0.31 5.27 0.11
N HIS A 38 -1.15 5.95 0.87
CA HIS A 38 -1.09 7.37 1.19
C HIS A 38 -1.54 7.54 2.63
N VAL A 39 -0.72 8.15 3.49
CA VAL A 39 -1.05 8.34 4.90
C VAL A 39 -2.12 9.42 5.04
N ILE A 40 -2.03 10.46 4.23
CA ILE A 40 -3.02 11.52 4.09
C ILE A 40 -3.16 11.93 2.63
N ARG A 41 -4.30 12.51 2.30
CA ARG A 41 -4.48 13.24 1.05
C ARG A 41 -4.86 14.68 1.38
N PRO A 42 -3.91 15.63 1.25
CA PRO A 42 -4.20 17.04 1.45
C PRO A 42 -5.18 17.58 0.39
N ASP A 43 -5.98 18.57 0.75
CA ASP A 43 -6.86 19.27 -0.22
C ASP A 43 -6.04 20.00 -1.30
N ASN A 44 -4.89 20.58 -0.90
CA ASN A 44 -3.94 21.21 -1.80
C ASN A 44 -2.68 20.38 -1.93
N ILE A 45 -2.42 19.89 -3.14
CA ILE A 45 -1.21 19.15 -3.50
C ILE A 45 -0.43 20.01 -4.48
N GLU A 46 0.75 20.51 -4.06
CA GLU A 46 1.68 21.26 -4.91
C GLU A 46 2.71 20.33 -5.57
N SER A 47 2.96 19.19 -4.95
CA SER A 47 3.86 18.15 -5.49
C SER A 47 3.32 17.60 -6.80
N ALA A 48 4.15 17.58 -7.84
CA ALA A 48 3.76 17.01 -9.12
C ALA A 48 3.79 15.47 -9.08
N TYR A 49 2.69 14.84 -9.48
CA TYR A 49 2.65 13.39 -9.64
C TYR A 49 3.52 12.92 -10.82
N PRO A 50 4.50 12.04 -10.59
CA PRO A 50 5.55 11.79 -11.58
C PRO A 50 5.11 10.95 -12.79
N TYR A 51 3.94 10.32 -12.74
CA TYR A 51 3.50 9.36 -13.76
C TYR A 51 2.41 9.89 -14.69
N THR A 52 2.01 11.17 -14.56
CA THR A 52 1.08 11.84 -15.47
C THR A 52 1.72 13.07 -16.11
N LYS A 53 1.30 13.41 -17.31
CA LYS A 53 1.84 14.56 -18.05
C LYS A 53 1.47 15.91 -17.44
N ASP A 54 0.30 15.97 -16.79
CA ASP A 54 -0.22 17.16 -16.12
C ASP A 54 0.21 17.27 -14.64
N GLY A 55 0.97 16.29 -14.14
CA GLY A 55 1.44 16.26 -12.77
C GLY A 55 0.35 16.00 -11.73
N LYS A 56 -0.85 15.60 -12.14
CA LYS A 56 -1.96 15.34 -11.22
C LYS A 56 -2.12 13.85 -10.96
N ILE A 57 -2.35 13.51 -9.68
CA ILE A 57 -2.67 12.13 -9.33
C ILE A 57 -4.05 11.74 -9.90
N PRO A 58 -4.16 10.64 -10.67
CA PRO A 58 -5.43 10.19 -11.25
C PRO A 58 -6.27 9.42 -10.20
N MET A 59 -6.65 10.12 -9.15
CA MET A 59 -7.41 9.56 -8.03
C MET A 59 -8.44 10.58 -7.57
N GLU A 60 -9.69 10.14 -7.44
CA GLU A 60 -10.76 10.99 -6.91
C GLU A 60 -10.51 11.33 -5.44
N PRO A 61 -10.97 12.50 -4.96
CA PRO A 61 -10.73 12.97 -3.60
C PRO A 61 -11.16 12.01 -2.49
N ASP A 62 -12.22 11.28 -2.71
CA ASP A 62 -12.87 10.34 -1.78
C ASP A 62 -12.47 8.88 -2.00
N THR A 63 -11.52 8.61 -2.92
CA THR A 63 -10.99 7.26 -3.12
C THR A 63 -10.36 6.75 -1.81
N PRO A 64 -10.81 5.62 -1.26
CA PRO A 64 -10.24 5.07 -0.04
C PRO A 64 -8.80 4.59 -0.27
N VAL A 65 -7.92 4.98 0.64
CA VAL A 65 -6.53 4.48 0.68
C VAL A 65 -6.23 4.05 2.12
N PRO A 66 -6.68 2.87 2.51
CA PRO A 66 -6.40 2.34 3.85
C PRO A 66 -4.91 2.05 4.03
N ASP A 67 -4.47 1.94 5.30
CA ASP A 67 -3.13 1.41 5.57
C ASP A 67 -2.98 0.03 4.90
N PRO A 68 -1.96 -0.15 4.05
CA PRO A 68 -1.83 -1.37 3.25
C PRO A 68 -1.58 -2.61 4.11
N LEU A 69 -0.84 -2.52 5.22
CA LEU A 69 -0.53 -3.68 6.05
C LEU A 69 -1.75 -4.14 6.86
N ILE A 70 -2.57 -3.20 7.33
CA ILE A 70 -3.83 -3.52 8.01
C ILE A 70 -4.80 -4.17 7.03
N TRP A 71 -4.96 -3.59 5.84
CA TRP A 71 -5.84 -4.14 4.80
C TRP A 71 -5.38 -5.54 4.35
N LEU A 72 -4.06 -5.72 4.12
CA LEU A 72 -3.49 -7.01 3.72
C LEU A 72 -3.61 -8.06 4.83
N SER A 73 -3.53 -7.66 6.11
CA SER A 73 -3.79 -8.59 7.23
C SER A 73 -5.23 -9.11 7.21
N TYR A 74 -6.17 -8.23 6.89
CA TYR A 74 -7.57 -8.60 6.74
C TYR A 74 -7.78 -9.54 5.54
N ALA A 75 -7.15 -9.24 4.40
CA ALA A 75 -7.17 -10.10 3.21
C ALA A 75 -6.54 -11.47 3.48
N ALA A 76 -5.44 -11.52 4.22
CA ALA A 76 -4.74 -12.76 4.59
C ALA A 76 -5.63 -13.76 5.32
N ALA A 77 -6.53 -13.25 6.18
CA ALA A 77 -7.41 -14.08 7.00
C ALA A 77 -8.56 -14.71 6.19
N VAL A 78 -8.93 -14.13 5.04
CA VAL A 78 -10.13 -14.54 4.29
C VAL A 78 -9.85 -15.17 2.93
N ALA A 79 -8.63 -14.99 2.41
CA ALA A 79 -8.17 -15.56 1.14
C ALA A 79 -6.81 -16.26 1.35
N PRO A 80 -6.81 -17.55 1.73
CA PRO A 80 -5.62 -18.25 2.22
C PRO A 80 -4.56 -18.54 1.16
N THR A 81 -4.85 -18.38 -0.12
CA THR A 81 -3.90 -18.71 -1.20
C THR A 81 -3.33 -17.46 -1.89
N LEU A 82 -3.96 -16.28 -1.75
CA LEU A 82 -3.49 -15.08 -2.38
C LEU A 82 -2.18 -14.58 -1.75
N LYS A 83 -1.24 -14.17 -2.60
CA LYS A 83 -0.10 -13.34 -2.19
C LYS A 83 -0.58 -11.93 -1.86
N LEU A 84 0.11 -11.28 -0.96
CA LEU A 84 -0.26 -10.04 -0.29
C LEU A 84 0.78 -8.98 -0.62
N GLY A 85 0.51 -8.14 -1.59
CA GLY A 85 1.48 -7.19 -2.10
C GLY A 85 1.23 -5.74 -1.70
N THR A 86 2.30 -4.98 -1.52
CA THR A 86 2.22 -3.52 -1.46
C THR A 86 2.65 -2.90 -2.78
N CYS A 87 1.83 -1.99 -3.32
CA CYS A 87 2.14 -1.27 -4.56
C CYS A 87 1.76 0.21 -4.40
N ILE A 88 2.61 0.91 -3.74
CA ILE A 88 3.86 0.63 -3.02
C ILE A 88 3.74 1.03 -1.55
N LEU A 89 4.63 0.56 -0.69
CA LEU A 89 4.79 1.04 0.67
C LEU A 89 5.90 2.08 0.72
N ILE A 90 5.62 3.24 1.35
CA ILE A 90 6.55 4.38 1.39
C ILE A 90 7.46 4.25 2.61
N VAL A 91 8.54 3.49 2.48
CA VAL A 91 9.45 3.15 3.58
C VAL A 91 10.00 4.37 4.32
N PRO A 92 10.45 5.47 3.64
CA PRO A 92 11.03 6.60 4.36
C PRO A 92 10.08 7.36 5.28
N GLN A 93 8.78 7.09 5.22
CA GLN A 93 7.77 7.69 6.10
C GLN A 93 7.56 6.90 7.40
N ARG A 94 8.08 5.68 7.48
CA ARG A 94 7.85 4.76 8.60
C ARG A 94 9.10 4.59 9.47
N ASN A 95 8.88 4.22 10.73
CA ASN A 95 9.98 3.74 11.56
C ASN A 95 10.40 2.34 11.07
N PRO A 96 11.67 2.11 10.66
CA PRO A 96 12.07 0.85 10.04
C PRO A 96 11.97 -0.37 10.97
N LEU A 97 12.20 -0.20 12.27
CA LEU A 97 12.09 -1.30 13.22
C LEU A 97 10.63 -1.71 13.45
N ILE A 98 9.71 -0.73 13.51
CA ILE A 98 8.28 -1.01 13.63
C ILE A 98 7.79 -1.69 12.36
N LEU A 99 8.14 -1.14 11.20
CA LEU A 99 7.78 -1.71 9.90
C LEU A 99 8.28 -3.16 9.74
N ALA A 100 9.54 -3.42 10.09
CA ALA A 100 10.11 -4.76 10.05
C ALA A 100 9.33 -5.75 10.95
N LYS A 101 8.89 -5.28 12.13
CA LYS A 101 8.07 -6.08 13.04
C LYS A 101 6.68 -6.38 12.47
N GLU A 102 6.05 -5.39 11.88
CA GLU A 102 4.72 -5.53 11.25
C GLU A 102 4.76 -6.52 10.08
N LEU A 103 5.75 -6.35 9.19
CA LEU A 103 5.95 -7.23 8.03
C LEU A 103 6.26 -8.67 8.44
N ALA A 104 7.18 -8.87 9.38
CA ALA A 104 7.51 -10.21 9.86
C ALA A 104 6.29 -10.88 10.52
N THR A 105 5.45 -10.10 11.20
CA THR A 105 4.22 -10.63 11.81
C THR A 105 3.21 -11.03 10.74
N LEU A 106 2.96 -10.15 9.76
CA LEU A 106 2.04 -10.44 8.67
C LEU A 106 2.51 -11.64 7.84
N ASP A 107 3.80 -11.71 7.54
CA ASP A 107 4.38 -12.81 6.77
C ASP A 107 4.22 -14.14 7.50
N GLN A 108 4.53 -14.18 8.80
CA GLN A 108 4.33 -15.38 9.63
C GLN A 108 2.86 -15.79 9.71
N LEU A 109 1.94 -14.86 9.95
CA LEU A 109 0.50 -15.13 10.04
C LEU A 109 -0.08 -15.58 8.70
N SER A 110 0.45 -15.08 7.60
CA SER A 110 0.01 -15.45 6.25
C SER A 110 0.68 -16.71 5.69
N GLY A 111 1.69 -17.27 6.38
CA GLY A 111 2.44 -18.43 5.91
C GLY A 111 3.39 -18.12 4.76
N GLY A 112 4.09 -16.97 4.81
CA GLY A 112 5.10 -16.60 3.83
C GLY A 112 4.54 -16.03 2.52
N ARG A 113 3.41 -15.31 2.58
CA ARG A 113 2.73 -14.80 1.38
C ARG A 113 2.93 -13.31 1.11
N VAL A 114 3.74 -12.61 1.90
CA VAL A 114 3.96 -11.18 1.73
C VAL A 114 4.92 -10.89 0.57
N GLU A 115 4.52 -9.99 -0.31
CA GLU A 115 5.31 -9.45 -1.42
C GLU A 115 5.47 -7.93 -1.20
N LEU A 116 6.69 -7.50 -0.88
CA LEU A 116 6.93 -6.11 -0.50
C LEU A 116 7.40 -5.26 -1.68
N GLY A 117 6.50 -4.44 -2.20
CA GLY A 117 6.82 -3.39 -3.16
C GLY A 117 7.09 -2.07 -2.43
N LEU A 118 8.28 -1.48 -2.65
CA LEU A 118 8.78 -0.32 -1.93
C LEU A 118 8.83 0.93 -2.82
N GLY A 119 8.69 2.09 -2.20
CA GLY A 119 8.91 3.37 -2.84
C GLY A 119 9.37 4.45 -1.88
N VAL A 120 9.89 5.54 -2.46
CA VAL A 120 10.45 6.66 -1.70
C VAL A 120 9.44 7.78 -1.42
N GLY A 121 8.24 7.69 -2.00
CA GLY A 121 7.23 8.74 -1.94
C GLY A 121 7.49 9.92 -2.88
N TRP A 122 6.43 10.51 -3.39
CA TRP A 122 6.46 11.64 -4.32
C TRP A 122 5.80 12.91 -3.74
N MET A 123 4.92 12.77 -2.75
CA MET A 123 4.12 13.86 -2.18
C MET A 123 4.81 14.43 -0.94
N LYS A 124 5.39 15.64 -1.10
CA LYS A 124 6.10 16.32 -0.01
C LYS A 124 5.19 16.64 1.17
N GLU A 125 3.94 16.96 0.89
CA GLU A 125 2.93 17.34 1.87
C GLU A 125 2.66 16.23 2.90
N GLU A 126 2.73 14.96 2.49
CA GLU A 126 2.63 13.83 3.43
C GLU A 126 3.83 13.79 4.40
N PHE A 127 5.05 14.00 3.89
CA PHE A 127 6.25 14.04 4.71
C PHE A 127 6.20 15.18 5.73
N ASP A 128 5.75 16.36 5.29
CA ASP A 128 5.61 17.53 6.17
C ASP A 128 4.59 17.26 7.28
N ALA A 129 3.44 16.67 6.96
CA ALA A 129 2.40 16.32 7.92
C ALA A 129 2.85 15.26 8.94
N LEU A 130 3.68 14.33 8.51
CA LEU A 130 4.27 13.30 9.37
C LEU A 130 5.46 13.82 10.20
N GLY A 131 5.95 15.03 9.93
CA GLY A 131 7.18 15.55 10.54
C GLY A 131 8.45 14.80 10.10
N VAL A 132 8.40 14.15 8.95
CA VAL A 132 9.52 13.38 8.40
C VAL A 132 10.27 14.22 7.36
N PRO A 133 11.62 14.33 7.44
CA PRO A 133 12.38 15.15 6.51
C PRO A 133 12.22 14.69 5.05
N TRP A 134 11.79 15.59 4.18
CA TRP A 134 11.72 15.36 2.74
C TRP A 134 13.09 15.12 2.08
N PRO A 135 14.13 15.91 2.38
CA PRO A 135 15.46 15.72 1.80
C PRO A 135 16.03 14.34 2.14
N ARG A 136 16.81 13.79 1.20
CA ARG A 136 17.50 12.51 1.35
C ARG A 136 16.60 11.28 1.58
N ARG A 137 15.30 11.36 1.23
CA ARG A 137 14.39 10.21 1.39
C ARG A 137 14.82 8.97 0.62
N GLY A 138 15.48 9.13 -0.55
CA GLY A 138 16.08 8.01 -1.27
C GLY A 138 17.19 7.33 -0.49
N ALA A 139 18.18 8.11 0.00
CA ALA A 139 19.26 7.56 0.82
C ALA A 139 18.74 6.93 2.13
N ARG A 140 17.71 7.52 2.73
CA ARG A 140 17.04 6.94 3.91
C ARG A 140 16.32 5.63 3.58
N ASN A 141 15.73 5.51 2.40
CA ASN A 141 15.16 4.24 1.95
C ASN A 141 16.22 3.14 1.78
N ASP A 142 17.41 3.51 1.30
CA ASP A 142 18.51 2.57 1.12
C ASP A 142 19.16 2.15 2.46
N GLU A 143 19.06 3.01 3.47
CA GLU A 143 19.55 2.74 4.82
C GLU A 143 18.61 1.83 5.62
N TYR A 144 17.29 1.91 5.39
CA TYR A 144 16.25 1.17 6.11
C TYR A 144 16.08 -0.25 5.58
#